data_25f6b2b9a0fdd3c3d04d8bbd23f721b0
#
_entry.id   25f6b2b9a0fdd3c3d04d8bbd23f721b0
#
_cell.length_a   1.000
_cell.length_b   1.000
_cell.length_c   1.000
_cell.angle_alpha   90.00
_cell.angle_beta   90.00
_cell.angle_gamma   90.00
#
_symmetry.space_group_name_H-M   'P 1'
#
loop_
_entity.id
_entity.type
_entity.pdbx_description
1 polymer ?
#
loop_
_entity_poly.entity_id
_entity_poly.type
_entity_poly.pdbx_seq_one_letter_code
_entity_poly.pdbx_strand_id
1 'polypeptide(L)'
;DIVCYLPFDTKRNVRRFLDILNPKMAFFIKYEFWINFLSGLKKRNVPVYSVSSIFRKEQTFFKPWGGRYRLALHSFNHLFVQNDKSKELLLSIGVTNATVVGDTRFDRVIKILEQARQLPLVDAFVEGERKVFVVGSSWGEDEAIYMPYFNRHREWKMIIASHEVDDERVKRIREQYEGRCVRYTKATM
;
A
#
# COMPACT_ATOMS: atom_id res chain seq x y z
N ASP A 1 3.65 -11.16 -20.51
CA ASP A 1 3.70 -11.12 -19.04
C ASP A 1 2.87 -12.26 -18.46
N ILE A 2 3.38 -12.92 -17.43
CA ILE A 2 2.67 -13.97 -16.72
C ILE A 2 2.26 -13.43 -15.36
N VAL A 3 0.96 -13.53 -15.03
CA VAL A 3 0.42 -13.19 -13.71
C VAL A 3 -0.14 -14.46 -13.10
N CYS A 4 0.30 -14.79 -11.88
CA CYS A 4 -0.18 -15.95 -11.17
C CYS A 4 -0.15 -15.72 -9.65
N TYR A 5 -0.93 -16.52 -8.92
CA TYR A 5 -0.86 -16.54 -7.46
C TYR A 5 0.41 -17.20 -6.97
N LEU A 6 1.06 -16.59 -5.97
CA LEU A 6 2.16 -17.23 -5.27
C LEU A 6 1.60 -18.40 -4.42
N PRO A 7 2.13 -19.62 -4.54
CA PRO A 7 1.68 -20.73 -3.71
C PRO A 7 2.13 -20.56 -2.25
N PHE A 8 1.48 -21.24 -1.31
CA PHE A 8 1.88 -21.24 0.09
C PHE A 8 3.37 -21.54 0.27
N ASP A 9 4.03 -20.78 1.17
CA ASP A 9 5.47 -20.85 1.42
C ASP A 9 5.93 -22.15 2.13
N THR A 10 5.72 -23.28 1.45
CA THR A 10 6.22 -24.57 1.86
C THR A 10 7.41 -25.00 0.99
N LYS A 11 8.34 -25.78 1.56
CA LYS A 11 9.53 -26.24 0.82
C LYS A 11 9.18 -26.95 -0.50
N ARG A 12 8.08 -27.74 -0.51
CA ARG A 12 7.63 -28.49 -1.70
C ARG A 12 7.10 -27.53 -2.77
N ASN A 13 6.22 -26.62 -2.39
CA ASN A 13 5.62 -25.66 -3.32
C ASN A 13 6.68 -24.74 -3.91
N VAL A 14 7.55 -24.19 -3.06
CA VAL A 14 8.67 -23.34 -3.48
C VAL A 14 9.56 -24.02 -4.50
N ARG A 15 9.96 -25.26 -4.22
CA ARG A 15 10.78 -26.04 -5.17
C ARG A 15 10.10 -26.14 -6.53
N ARG A 16 8.84 -26.62 -6.57
CA ARG A 16 8.09 -26.77 -7.81
C ARG A 16 7.90 -25.44 -8.55
N PHE A 17 7.55 -24.40 -7.83
CA PHE A 17 7.33 -23.07 -8.40
C PHE A 17 8.61 -22.53 -9.03
N LEU A 18 9.74 -22.61 -8.33
CA LEU A 18 11.03 -22.13 -8.82
C LEU A 18 11.59 -23.03 -9.94
N ASP A 19 11.27 -24.33 -9.95
CA ASP A 19 11.65 -25.24 -11.05
C ASP A 19 10.90 -24.89 -12.35
N ILE A 20 9.63 -24.49 -12.23
CA ILE A 20 8.79 -24.10 -13.38
C ILE A 20 9.19 -22.71 -13.91
N LEU A 21 9.34 -21.72 -13.03
CA LEU A 21 9.60 -20.34 -13.43
C LEU A 21 11.06 -20.08 -13.80
N ASN A 22 11.96 -20.83 -13.19
CA ASN A 22 13.43 -20.67 -13.36
C ASN A 22 13.87 -19.19 -13.41
N PRO A 23 13.58 -18.39 -12.37
CA PRO A 23 13.79 -16.95 -12.40
C PRO A 23 15.28 -16.62 -12.42
N LYS A 24 15.67 -15.64 -13.20
CA LYS A 24 17.03 -15.10 -13.22
C LYS A 24 17.27 -14.07 -12.12
N MET A 25 16.21 -13.46 -11.61
CA MET A 25 16.22 -12.43 -10.56
C MET A 25 14.86 -12.38 -9.89
N ALA A 26 14.81 -11.99 -8.59
CA ALA A 26 13.57 -11.86 -7.85
C ALA A 26 13.51 -10.52 -7.11
N PHE A 27 12.35 -9.88 -7.17
CA PHE A 27 12.05 -8.66 -6.42
C PHE A 27 10.90 -8.91 -5.47
N PHE A 28 11.10 -8.55 -4.20
CA PHE A 28 10.07 -8.56 -3.17
C PHE A 28 9.69 -7.12 -2.84
N ILE A 29 8.40 -6.81 -2.92
CA ILE A 29 7.91 -5.45 -2.71
C ILE A 29 7.38 -5.30 -1.28
N LYS A 30 7.89 -4.32 -0.55
CA LYS A 30 7.47 -3.95 0.82
C LYS A 30 7.73 -5.06 1.85
N TYR A 31 6.66 -5.69 2.41
CA TYR A 31 6.72 -6.55 3.61
C TYR A 31 6.79 -8.04 3.28
N GLU A 32 7.13 -8.40 2.07
CA GLU A 32 7.12 -9.78 1.60
C GLU A 32 8.41 -10.51 1.97
N PHE A 33 8.40 -11.23 3.10
CA PHE A 33 9.56 -11.96 3.63
C PHE A 33 9.26 -13.46 3.72
N TRP A 34 9.06 -14.11 2.58
CA TRP A 34 8.75 -15.52 2.43
C TRP A 34 9.99 -16.40 2.63
N ILE A 35 10.14 -16.98 3.82
CA ILE A 35 11.39 -17.64 4.27
C ILE A 35 11.82 -18.77 3.35
N ASN A 36 10.89 -19.63 2.94
CA ASN A 36 11.25 -20.76 2.08
C ASN A 36 11.53 -20.30 0.65
N PHE A 37 10.81 -19.29 0.13
CA PHE A 37 11.12 -18.69 -1.16
C PHE A 37 12.51 -18.04 -1.15
N LEU A 38 12.83 -17.23 -0.17
CA LEU A 38 14.14 -16.60 -0.02
C LEU A 38 15.25 -17.64 0.07
N SER A 39 15.08 -18.69 0.89
CA SER A 39 16.02 -19.80 0.99
C SER A 39 16.14 -20.58 -0.31
N GLY A 40 15.03 -20.81 -1.02
CA GLY A 40 15.01 -21.51 -2.30
C GLY A 40 15.71 -20.75 -3.41
N LEU A 41 15.53 -19.46 -3.49
CA LEU A 41 16.20 -18.56 -4.43
C LEU A 41 17.71 -18.50 -4.15
N LYS A 42 18.09 -18.33 -2.88
CA LYS A 42 19.50 -18.31 -2.46
C LYS A 42 20.23 -19.61 -2.83
N LYS A 43 19.61 -20.78 -2.63
CA LYS A 43 20.18 -22.08 -3.01
C LYS A 43 20.40 -22.24 -4.51
N ARG A 44 19.68 -21.48 -5.32
CA ARG A 44 19.80 -21.47 -6.79
C ARG A 44 20.72 -20.34 -7.28
N ASN A 45 21.33 -19.58 -6.37
CA ASN A 45 22.12 -18.39 -6.69
C ASN A 45 21.36 -17.34 -7.50
N VAL A 46 20.03 -17.28 -7.32
CA VAL A 46 19.19 -16.26 -7.94
C VAL A 46 19.30 -14.98 -7.14
N PRO A 47 19.71 -13.85 -7.75
CA PRO A 47 19.75 -12.55 -7.07
C PRO A 47 18.37 -12.12 -6.57
N VAL A 48 18.31 -11.67 -5.32
CA VAL A 48 17.06 -11.27 -4.65
C VAL A 48 17.18 -9.86 -4.10
N TYR A 49 16.19 -9.04 -4.40
CA TYR A 49 16.13 -7.65 -3.95
C TYR A 49 14.82 -7.38 -3.22
N SER A 50 14.90 -6.59 -2.15
CA SER A 50 13.71 -6.05 -1.49
C SER A 50 13.57 -4.58 -1.86
N VAL A 51 12.38 -4.14 -2.25
CA VAL A 51 12.12 -2.78 -2.71
C VAL A 51 11.06 -2.12 -1.84
N SER A 52 11.34 -0.88 -1.42
CA SER A 52 10.43 -0.05 -0.62
C SER A 52 10.00 -0.74 0.70
N SER A 53 10.93 -1.44 1.35
CA SER A 53 10.68 -2.08 2.64
C SER A 53 10.76 -1.06 3.78
N ILE A 54 9.96 -1.28 4.82
CA ILE A 54 10.08 -0.54 6.08
C ILE A 54 10.22 -1.53 7.23
N PHE A 55 11.13 -1.24 8.15
CA PHE A 55 11.36 -2.06 9.32
C PHE A 55 10.97 -1.34 10.60
N ARG A 56 10.42 -2.09 11.57
CA ARG A 56 10.00 -1.60 12.87
C ARG A 56 10.55 -2.49 13.96
N LYS A 57 10.92 -1.89 15.10
CA LYS A 57 11.53 -2.57 16.25
C LYS A 57 10.70 -3.72 16.81
N GLU A 58 9.41 -3.66 16.65
CA GLU A 58 8.45 -4.67 17.13
C GLU A 58 8.45 -5.94 16.29
N GLN A 59 8.95 -5.90 15.06
CA GLN A 59 8.97 -7.05 14.15
C GLN A 59 9.89 -8.16 14.67
N THR A 60 9.53 -9.39 14.33
CA THR A 60 10.20 -10.61 14.79
C THR A 60 11.71 -10.64 14.50
N PHE A 61 12.15 -9.99 13.43
CA PHE A 61 13.59 -9.90 13.07
C PHE A 61 14.45 -9.33 14.19
N PHE A 62 13.91 -8.40 14.98
CA PHE A 62 14.63 -7.67 16.03
C PHE A 62 14.40 -8.24 17.43
N LYS A 63 13.64 -9.35 17.55
CA LYS A 63 13.41 -10.03 18.82
C LYS A 63 14.49 -11.07 19.10
N PRO A 64 14.78 -11.40 20.39
CA PRO A 64 15.79 -12.42 20.74
C PRO A 64 15.57 -13.76 20.02
N TRP A 65 14.32 -14.19 19.89
CA TRP A 65 13.94 -15.44 19.20
C TRP A 65 13.85 -15.34 17.68
N GLY A 66 14.12 -14.17 17.09
CA GLY A 66 13.99 -13.89 15.67
C GLY A 66 15.09 -14.46 14.77
N GLY A 67 16.00 -15.31 15.29
CA GLY A 67 17.19 -15.76 14.56
C GLY A 67 16.90 -16.36 13.18
N ARG A 68 15.90 -17.23 13.08
CA ARG A 68 15.49 -17.84 11.79
C ARG A 68 15.00 -16.80 10.77
N TYR A 69 14.27 -15.79 11.23
CA TYR A 69 13.79 -14.69 10.39
C TYR A 69 14.95 -13.78 9.95
N ARG A 70 15.92 -13.52 10.84
CA ARG A 70 17.15 -12.77 10.48
C ARG A 70 17.93 -13.46 9.37
N LEU A 71 18.04 -14.80 9.41
CA LEU A 71 18.68 -15.56 8.34
C LEU A 71 18.02 -15.36 6.97
N ALA A 72 16.70 -15.16 6.93
CA ALA A 72 15.99 -14.85 5.69
C ALA A 72 16.40 -13.49 5.12
N LEU A 73 16.64 -12.48 5.97
CA LEU A 73 17.11 -11.16 5.52
C LEU A 73 18.50 -11.22 4.87
N HIS A 74 19.37 -12.10 5.32
CA HIS A 74 20.67 -12.35 4.68
C HIS A 74 20.58 -13.09 3.33
N SER A 75 19.39 -13.43 2.89
CA SER A 75 19.17 -13.99 1.54
C SER A 75 19.00 -12.92 0.48
N PHE A 76 18.77 -11.67 0.85
CA PHE A 76 18.72 -10.57 -0.09
C PHE A 76 20.13 -10.13 -0.51
N ASN A 77 20.32 -9.92 -1.78
CA ASN A 77 21.51 -9.28 -2.34
C ASN A 77 21.54 -7.80 -1.95
N HIS A 78 20.38 -7.14 -1.93
CA HIS A 78 20.24 -5.77 -1.46
C HIS A 78 18.83 -5.47 -0.98
N LEU A 79 18.70 -4.57 0.01
CA LEU A 79 17.43 -4.09 0.54
C LEU A 79 17.34 -2.57 0.31
N PHE A 80 16.37 -2.17 -0.51
CA PHE A 80 16.02 -0.76 -0.72
C PHE A 80 14.92 -0.38 0.27
N VAL A 81 15.29 0.37 1.31
CA VAL A 81 14.41 0.69 2.43
C VAL A 81 13.84 2.10 2.34
N GLN A 82 12.72 2.34 3.04
CA GLN A 82 12.03 3.63 2.96
C GLN A 82 12.68 4.75 3.77
N ASN A 83 13.40 4.44 4.86
CA ASN A 83 13.94 5.45 5.76
C ASN A 83 15.19 4.97 6.52
N ASP A 84 15.91 5.94 7.12
CA ASP A 84 17.13 5.70 7.87
C ASP A 84 16.91 4.81 9.08
N LYS A 85 15.77 4.95 9.79
CA LYS A 85 15.43 4.10 10.92
C LYS A 85 15.37 2.61 10.55
N SER A 86 14.85 2.29 9.38
CA SER A 86 14.86 0.92 8.84
C SER A 86 16.26 0.43 8.58
N LYS A 87 17.14 1.26 8.01
CA LYS A 87 18.53 0.95 7.76
C LYS A 87 19.31 0.72 9.07
N GLU A 88 19.11 1.57 10.06
CA GLU A 88 19.73 1.43 11.41
C GLU A 88 19.31 0.11 12.08
N LEU A 89 18.01 -0.23 12.02
CA LEU A 89 17.51 -1.50 12.56
C LEU A 89 18.16 -2.70 11.86
N LEU A 90 18.30 -2.67 10.55
CA LEU A 90 18.98 -3.73 9.79
C LEU A 90 20.46 -3.83 10.20
N LEU A 91 21.15 -2.71 10.31
CA LEU A 91 22.55 -2.66 10.79
C LEU A 91 22.70 -3.27 12.17
N SER A 92 21.74 -3.04 13.09
CA SER A 92 21.78 -3.58 14.47
C SER A 92 21.76 -5.11 14.55
N ILE A 93 21.35 -5.77 13.47
CA ILE A 93 21.30 -7.24 13.35
C ILE A 93 22.29 -7.79 12.30
N GLY A 94 23.27 -6.97 11.87
CA GLY A 94 24.33 -7.38 10.97
C GLY A 94 23.95 -7.39 9.47
N VAL A 95 22.83 -6.79 9.08
CA VAL A 95 22.44 -6.63 7.68
C VAL A 95 22.94 -5.29 7.17
N THR A 96 24.04 -5.30 6.39
CA THR A 96 24.77 -4.10 5.95
C THR A 96 24.42 -3.66 4.52
N ASN A 97 23.81 -4.54 3.72
CA ASN A 97 23.49 -4.33 2.31
C ASN A 97 22.12 -3.64 2.13
N ALA A 98 21.94 -2.47 2.77
CA ALA A 98 20.71 -1.70 2.70
C ALA A 98 20.96 -0.24 2.31
N THR A 99 20.11 0.29 1.41
CA THR A 99 20.14 1.69 0.98
C THR A 99 18.77 2.32 1.18
N VAL A 100 18.75 3.57 1.64
CA VAL A 100 17.52 4.35 1.78
C VAL A 100 17.15 4.95 0.43
N VAL A 101 15.92 4.67 -0.04
CA VAL A 101 15.42 5.14 -1.33
C VAL A 101 14.06 5.84 -1.24
N GLY A 102 13.46 5.87 -0.05
CA GLY A 102 12.11 6.42 0.14
C GLY A 102 10.99 5.42 -0.16
N ASP A 103 9.76 5.91 -0.15
CA ASP A 103 8.57 5.13 -0.45
C ASP A 103 8.15 5.34 -1.91
N THR A 104 8.23 4.29 -2.70
CA THR A 104 7.88 4.29 -4.14
C THR A 104 6.42 4.69 -4.43
N ARG A 105 5.55 4.76 -3.42
CA ARG A 105 4.19 5.30 -3.58
C ARG A 105 4.20 6.78 -3.93
N PHE A 106 5.20 7.54 -3.44
CA PHE A 106 5.32 8.97 -3.77
C PHE A 106 5.64 9.19 -5.24
N ASP A 107 6.47 8.35 -5.85
CA ASP A 107 6.76 8.43 -7.30
C ASP A 107 5.49 8.27 -8.12
N ARG A 108 4.60 7.35 -7.69
CA ARG A 108 3.29 7.16 -8.33
C ARG A 108 2.38 8.38 -8.15
N VAL A 109 2.35 8.96 -6.94
CA VAL A 109 1.54 10.16 -6.65
C VAL A 109 2.02 11.34 -7.50
N ILE A 110 3.33 11.55 -7.62
CA ILE A 110 3.90 12.60 -8.47
C ILE A 110 3.47 12.40 -9.92
N LYS A 111 3.61 11.18 -10.47
CA LYS A 111 3.18 10.88 -11.85
C LYS A 111 1.67 11.09 -12.07
N ILE A 112 0.85 10.74 -11.08
CA ILE A 112 -0.60 10.98 -11.14
C ILE A 112 -0.88 12.49 -11.16
N LEU A 113 -0.17 13.28 -10.35
CA LEU A 113 -0.31 14.72 -10.32
C LEU A 113 0.12 15.37 -11.65
N GLU A 114 1.26 14.93 -12.22
CA GLU A 114 1.73 15.39 -13.54
C GLU A 114 0.74 15.09 -14.68
N GLN A 115 -0.01 13.99 -14.54
CA GLN A 115 -1.01 13.54 -15.51
C GLN A 115 -2.44 13.93 -15.10
N ALA A 116 -2.59 14.76 -14.06
CA ALA A 116 -3.89 15.14 -13.54
C ALA A 116 -4.72 15.81 -14.65
N ARG A 117 -5.93 15.27 -14.85
CA ARG A 117 -6.90 15.82 -15.78
C ARG A 117 -7.80 16.80 -15.04
N GLN A 118 -8.22 17.85 -15.73
CA GLN A 118 -9.32 18.66 -15.24
C GLN A 118 -10.57 17.80 -15.07
N LEU A 119 -11.31 18.05 -14.00
CA LEU A 119 -12.55 17.37 -13.66
C LEU A 119 -13.68 18.39 -13.64
N PRO A 120 -14.25 18.77 -14.81
CA PRO A 120 -15.21 19.88 -14.90
C PRO A 120 -16.37 19.79 -13.93
N LEU A 121 -16.89 18.58 -13.66
CA LEU A 121 -17.95 18.38 -12.66
C LEU A 121 -17.48 18.69 -11.23
N VAL A 122 -16.24 18.37 -10.91
CA VAL A 122 -15.63 18.70 -9.60
C VAL A 122 -15.37 20.20 -9.53
N ASP A 123 -14.81 20.77 -10.59
CA ASP A 123 -14.50 22.19 -10.67
C ASP A 123 -15.78 23.01 -10.48
N ALA A 124 -16.86 22.69 -11.18
CA ALA A 124 -18.18 23.31 -11.01
C ALA A 124 -18.76 23.08 -9.60
N PHE A 125 -18.55 21.88 -9.03
CA PHE A 125 -19.01 21.60 -7.67
C PHE A 125 -18.28 22.41 -6.62
N VAL A 126 -16.97 22.64 -6.75
CA VAL A 126 -16.17 23.37 -5.77
C VAL A 126 -16.15 24.89 -6.00
N GLU A 127 -16.71 25.35 -7.11
CA GLU A 127 -16.77 26.77 -7.44
C GLU A 127 -17.43 27.61 -6.32
N GLY A 128 -16.87 28.79 -6.06
CA GLY A 128 -17.29 29.71 -5.02
C GLY A 128 -16.48 29.59 -3.73
N GLU A 129 -16.77 30.47 -2.76
CA GLU A 129 -16.01 30.60 -1.50
C GLU A 129 -16.34 29.55 -0.42
N ARG A 130 -17.01 28.48 -0.79
CA ARG A 130 -17.38 27.45 0.19
C ARG A 130 -16.18 26.56 0.55
N LYS A 131 -16.10 26.20 1.82
CA LYS A 131 -15.14 25.22 2.29
C LYS A 131 -15.47 23.84 1.71
N VAL A 132 -14.46 23.16 1.16
CA VAL A 132 -14.61 21.83 0.59
C VAL A 132 -13.82 20.83 1.44
N PHE A 133 -14.46 19.75 1.85
CA PHE A 133 -13.83 18.65 2.54
C PHE A 133 -13.77 17.43 1.63
N VAL A 134 -12.57 16.90 1.41
CA VAL A 134 -12.36 15.72 0.57
C VAL A 134 -12.02 14.53 1.45
N VAL A 135 -12.82 13.49 1.37
CA VAL A 135 -12.64 12.24 2.11
C VAL A 135 -12.16 11.17 1.15
N GLY A 136 -10.92 10.72 1.34
CA GLY A 136 -10.33 9.65 0.54
C GLY A 136 -10.23 8.34 1.30
N SER A 137 -10.69 7.23 0.69
CA SER A 137 -10.60 5.88 1.25
C SER A 137 -11.27 5.72 2.62
N SER A 138 -12.44 6.35 2.84
CA SER A 138 -13.17 6.24 4.11
C SER A 138 -13.78 4.86 4.33
N TRP A 139 -13.81 4.48 5.60
CA TRP A 139 -14.53 3.31 6.10
C TRP A 139 -15.78 3.74 6.90
N GLY A 140 -16.60 2.76 7.30
CA GLY A 140 -17.83 3.03 8.06
C GLY A 140 -17.60 3.74 9.39
N GLU A 141 -16.49 3.41 10.04
CA GLU A 141 -16.07 4.02 11.30
C GLU A 141 -15.72 5.50 11.13
N ASP A 142 -15.05 5.85 10.04
CA ASP A 142 -14.74 7.25 9.71
C ASP A 142 -16.02 8.04 9.43
N GLU A 143 -16.95 7.44 8.70
CA GLU A 143 -18.23 8.04 8.36
C GLU A 143 -19.08 8.33 9.60
N ALA A 144 -19.08 7.42 10.58
CA ALA A 144 -19.76 7.61 11.83
C ALA A 144 -19.26 8.85 12.61
N ILE A 145 -18.01 9.24 12.38
CA ILE A 145 -17.38 10.42 13.00
C ILE A 145 -17.76 11.71 12.26
N TYR A 146 -17.56 11.75 10.93
CA TYR A 146 -17.70 13.01 10.21
C TYR A 146 -19.13 13.30 9.72
N MET A 147 -19.98 12.30 9.47
CA MET A 147 -21.35 12.55 8.96
C MET A 147 -22.21 13.38 9.93
N PRO A 148 -22.23 13.13 11.25
CA PRO A 148 -22.97 13.98 12.20
C PRO A 148 -22.49 15.43 12.20
N TYR A 149 -21.19 15.67 11.94
CA TYR A 149 -20.65 17.01 11.81
C TYR A 149 -21.20 17.71 10.56
N PHE A 150 -21.11 17.05 9.39
CA PHE A 150 -21.56 17.64 8.13
C PHE A 150 -23.09 17.79 8.01
N ASN A 151 -23.87 16.96 8.68
CA ASN A 151 -25.31 17.15 8.78
C ASN A 151 -25.68 18.44 9.54
N ARG A 152 -24.81 18.92 10.45
CA ARG A 152 -24.99 20.20 11.16
C ARG A 152 -24.33 21.40 10.48
N HIS A 153 -23.37 21.15 9.58
CA HIS A 153 -22.55 22.17 8.91
C HIS A 153 -22.72 22.11 7.39
N ARG A 154 -23.94 22.33 6.93
CA ARG A 154 -24.31 22.23 5.50
C ARG A 154 -23.75 23.34 4.62
N GLU A 155 -23.11 24.34 5.19
CA GLU A 155 -22.34 25.35 4.50
C GLU A 155 -21.06 24.80 3.86
N TRP A 156 -20.61 23.63 4.28
CA TRP A 156 -19.47 22.95 3.65
C TRP A 156 -19.91 22.07 2.49
N LYS A 157 -19.08 21.99 1.48
CA LYS A 157 -19.18 20.99 0.42
C LYS A 157 -18.32 19.78 0.80
N MET A 158 -18.77 18.57 0.48
CA MET A 158 -18.03 17.35 0.78
C MET A 158 -17.95 16.46 -0.45
N ILE A 159 -16.74 15.95 -0.75
CA ILE A 159 -16.49 14.95 -1.78
C ILE A 159 -16.01 13.69 -1.09
N ILE A 160 -16.71 12.56 -1.30
CA ILE A 160 -16.37 11.28 -0.69
C ILE A 160 -15.93 10.29 -1.76
N ALA A 161 -14.72 9.74 -1.59
CA ALA A 161 -14.24 8.56 -2.29
C ALA A 161 -14.04 7.46 -1.25
N SER A 162 -15.04 6.63 -1.03
CA SER A 162 -14.99 5.53 -0.07
C SER A 162 -13.97 4.46 -0.46
N HIS A 163 -13.49 3.70 0.51
CA HIS A 163 -12.55 2.61 0.27
C HIS A 163 -13.16 1.50 -0.61
N GLU A 164 -14.41 1.16 -0.34
CA GLU A 164 -15.23 0.27 -1.15
C GLU A 164 -16.21 1.09 -1.99
N VAL A 165 -16.26 0.82 -3.29
CA VAL A 165 -17.07 1.59 -4.26
C VAL A 165 -18.10 0.67 -4.93
N ASP A 166 -18.89 -0.05 -4.13
CA ASP A 166 -20.07 -0.79 -4.56
C ASP A 166 -21.35 0.02 -4.39
N ASP A 167 -22.43 -0.42 -5.02
CA ASP A 167 -23.70 0.30 -5.01
C ASP A 167 -24.36 0.33 -3.62
N GLU A 168 -24.20 -0.72 -2.82
CA GLU A 168 -24.74 -0.77 -1.45
C GLU A 168 -24.02 0.21 -0.54
N ARG A 169 -22.70 0.29 -0.68
CA ARG A 169 -21.88 1.23 0.08
C ARG A 169 -22.26 2.68 -0.24
N VAL A 170 -22.34 3.01 -1.51
CA VAL A 170 -22.75 4.35 -1.96
C VAL A 170 -24.16 4.69 -1.47
N LYS A 171 -25.09 3.72 -1.48
CA LYS A 171 -26.45 3.92 -0.96
C LYS A 171 -26.42 4.22 0.54
N ARG A 172 -25.71 3.45 1.33
CA ARG A 172 -25.55 3.66 2.79
C ARG A 172 -24.98 5.04 3.12
N ILE A 173 -23.93 5.48 2.41
CA ILE A 173 -23.37 6.81 2.59
C ILE A 173 -24.40 7.91 2.31
N ARG A 174 -25.20 7.74 1.24
CA ARG A 174 -26.25 8.71 0.88
C ARG A 174 -27.35 8.77 1.93
N GLU A 175 -27.74 7.65 2.53
CA GLU A 175 -28.77 7.57 3.58
C GLU A 175 -28.33 8.22 4.90
N GLN A 176 -27.03 8.27 5.16
CA GLN A 176 -26.47 8.92 6.36
C GLN A 176 -26.40 10.45 6.25
N TYR A 177 -26.39 10.98 5.01
CA TYR A 177 -26.29 12.42 4.80
C TYR A 177 -27.67 13.03 4.55
N GLU A 178 -28.05 13.98 5.40
CA GLU A 178 -29.37 14.65 5.35
C GLU A 178 -29.46 15.74 4.28
N GLY A 179 -28.34 16.10 3.64
CA GLY A 179 -28.29 17.12 2.61
C GLY A 179 -28.46 16.57 1.18
N ARG A 180 -28.42 17.48 0.21
CA ARG A 180 -28.44 17.10 -1.20
C ARG A 180 -27.11 16.46 -1.60
N CYS A 181 -27.14 15.25 -2.13
CA CYS A 181 -25.95 14.57 -2.64
C CYS A 181 -26.21 13.90 -4.00
N VAL A 182 -25.17 13.76 -4.78
CA VAL A 182 -25.21 13.11 -6.09
C VAL A 182 -24.02 12.18 -6.25
N ARG A 183 -24.23 11.04 -6.86
CA ARG A 183 -23.14 10.15 -7.24
C ARG A 183 -22.42 10.76 -8.46
N TYR A 184 -21.09 10.83 -8.43
CA TYR A 184 -20.27 11.42 -9.50
C TYR A 184 -20.63 10.88 -10.89
N THR A 185 -20.81 9.56 -11.03
CA THR A 185 -21.18 8.91 -12.29
C THR A 185 -22.60 9.22 -12.81
N LYS A 186 -23.41 9.90 -12.01
CA LYS A 186 -24.78 10.34 -12.36
C LYS A 186 -24.92 11.86 -12.30
N ALA A 187 -23.85 12.58 -12.03
CA ALA A 187 -23.85 14.03 -12.04
C ALA A 187 -23.80 14.54 -13.48
N THR A 188 -24.55 15.60 -13.75
CA THR A 188 -24.56 16.36 -15.01
C THR A 188 -24.22 17.80 -14.70
N MET A 189 -23.59 18.47 -15.66
CA MET A 189 -23.35 19.93 -15.59
C MET A 189 -24.66 20.69 -15.74
#